data_c217a5718242e60a32738236920c3c70
#
_entry.id   c217a5718242e60a32738236920c3c70
#
_cell.length_a   1.000
_cell.length_b   1.000
_cell.length_c   1.000
_cell.angle_alpha   90.00
_cell.angle_beta   90.00
_cell.angle_gamma   90.00
#
_symmetry.space_group_name_H-M   'P 1'
#
loop_
_entity.id
_entity.type
_entity.pdbx_description
1 polymer ?
#
loop_
_entity_poly.entity_id
_entity_poly.type
_entity_poly.pdbx_seq_one_letter_code
_entity_poly.pdbx_strand_id
1 'polypeptide(L)'
;MIKIYKHTGGPPHRMTLPTPEPNRLPYWLRRLWPIYCFLAALVTFGYALYDPYQIDGDAVSYMDIGDLIRAHNWHGIINGYWNPLYPAALSLGHTIFHSTRYNELHAYYMVNFGIFLLEMLAIVAFTDALVQLRELREDSKSLLPPFLLDRYTLRYLGVDILLISTQRELSMGKVRPDALLQAFLLLGLAALLKHLATSHLRYAALMGIALGLAYLTKSFAFLFTFLCIIALVVFRVAWQRYAVPRAVAAGLLALICFAIVAGPYIAALSKQKGRFDFGDSGNLNYAWFVSGTEKMHLQPDQTSSFGAAEVHLTHPNKILLKSPVVVSYKQLPYGTDPDWFDASFWNDRIKAHMDPRLQVPVTIACLVRILRYIANHPEAWLLLAVLFLIGARLRLDWRPGANAFWLTPILLGAGVFCIYSMVNVEDRYIAFGFLAVLLPAFAALRHSGKVPVSAQNAASAVVLLLALLAVGESARIVGELRRNLKVAQSPAGWYDPDTYGAARALNALGVGPGDTVACIGDRACLDTHYWARLAGVRILTEIYKPAETPVYSALADMPNRDQVIDTVRSQGGKVLVGYFTPGVMTGTNPVSAGWRELDSSPFYALPLNLPAAPSRDNSRP
;
A
#
# COMPACT_ATOMS: atom_id res chain seq x y z
N MET A 1 -43.69 -2.88 55.28
CA MET A 1 -44.81 -2.85 54.35
C MET A 1 -44.29 -3.01 52.95
N ILE A 2 -44.36 -4.24 52.43
CA ILE A 2 -43.89 -4.63 51.09
C ILE A 2 -45.09 -4.53 50.14
N LYS A 3 -45.05 -3.61 49.18
CA LYS A 3 -46.07 -3.49 48.13
C LYS A 3 -45.72 -4.44 46.98
N ILE A 4 -46.48 -5.54 46.89
CA ILE A 4 -46.46 -6.48 45.76
C ILE A 4 -47.21 -5.83 44.60
N TYR A 5 -46.49 -5.52 43.49
CA TYR A 5 -47.15 -5.11 42.24
C TYR A 5 -47.55 -6.39 41.47
N LYS A 6 -48.87 -6.59 41.34
CA LYS A 6 -49.48 -7.60 40.46
C LYS A 6 -49.19 -7.22 39.00
N HIS A 7 -48.51 -8.09 38.28
CA HIS A 7 -48.48 -8.10 36.82
C HIS A 7 -49.86 -8.44 36.27
N THR A 8 -50.53 -7.46 35.70
CA THR A 8 -51.70 -7.70 34.83
C THR A 8 -51.21 -8.04 33.44
N GLY A 9 -51.45 -9.30 32.99
CA GLY A 9 -51.15 -9.77 31.64
C GLY A 9 -51.88 -8.98 30.58
N GLY A 10 -51.18 -8.19 29.83
CA GLY A 10 -51.67 -7.61 28.58
C GLY A 10 -51.62 -8.69 27.47
N PRO A 11 -52.51 -8.58 26.47
CA PRO A 11 -52.56 -9.53 25.38
C PRO A 11 -51.21 -9.61 24.63
N PRO A 12 -50.86 -10.79 24.06
CA PRO A 12 -49.57 -10.95 23.37
C PRO A 12 -49.49 -9.94 22.21
N HIS A 13 -48.45 -9.12 22.24
CA HIS A 13 -48.12 -8.24 21.13
C HIS A 13 -48.03 -9.10 19.86
N ARG A 14 -49.02 -8.95 18.97
CA ARG A 14 -48.93 -9.40 17.59
C ARG A 14 -47.62 -8.85 17.05
N MET A 15 -46.65 -9.73 16.73
CA MET A 15 -45.56 -9.38 15.85
C MET A 15 -46.15 -8.81 14.58
N THR A 16 -46.21 -7.51 14.47
CA THR A 16 -46.45 -6.85 13.19
C THR A 16 -45.28 -7.23 12.32
N LEU A 17 -45.53 -8.00 11.28
CA LEU A 17 -44.58 -8.22 10.20
C LEU A 17 -43.99 -6.84 9.82
N PRO A 18 -42.70 -6.70 9.69
CA PRO A 18 -42.10 -5.42 9.32
C PRO A 18 -42.75 -4.94 8.04
N THR A 19 -43.32 -3.76 8.07
CA THR A 19 -43.85 -3.09 6.88
C THR A 19 -42.76 -3.13 5.81
N PRO A 20 -43.08 -3.52 4.56
CA PRO A 20 -42.06 -3.58 3.53
C PRO A 20 -41.39 -2.20 3.41
N GLU A 21 -40.08 -2.14 3.62
CA GLU A 21 -39.29 -0.89 3.45
C GLU A 21 -39.56 -0.35 2.04
N PRO A 22 -40.06 0.89 1.90
CA PRO A 22 -40.46 1.45 0.60
C PRO A 22 -39.31 1.63 -0.40
N ASN A 23 -38.06 1.42 0.01
CA ASN A 23 -36.85 1.75 -0.73
C ASN A 23 -36.01 0.53 -1.14
N ARG A 24 -36.62 -0.65 -1.30
CA ARG A 24 -35.83 -1.85 -1.67
C ARG A 24 -35.57 -1.91 -3.16
N LEU A 25 -34.31 -2.09 -3.51
CA LEU A 25 -33.87 -2.41 -4.87
C LEU A 25 -34.73 -3.58 -5.44
N PRO A 26 -35.19 -3.53 -6.73
CA PRO A 26 -35.95 -4.61 -7.34
C PRO A 26 -35.33 -5.97 -7.12
N TYR A 27 -36.18 -6.98 -6.93
CA TYR A 27 -35.74 -8.34 -6.60
C TYR A 27 -34.77 -8.93 -7.63
N TRP A 28 -35.00 -8.67 -8.92
CA TRP A 28 -34.12 -9.14 -9.98
C TRP A 28 -32.72 -8.53 -9.91
N LEU A 29 -32.55 -7.25 -9.57
CA LEU A 29 -31.24 -6.61 -9.36
C LEU A 29 -30.52 -7.20 -8.13
N ARG A 30 -31.26 -7.53 -7.06
CA ARG A 30 -30.63 -8.22 -5.91
C ARG A 30 -30.10 -9.61 -6.26
N ARG A 31 -30.80 -10.33 -7.17
CA ARG A 31 -30.32 -11.62 -7.66
C ARG A 31 -29.10 -11.53 -8.56
N LEU A 32 -28.88 -10.39 -9.20
CA LEU A 32 -27.68 -10.15 -10.03
C LEU A 32 -26.43 -9.85 -9.19
N TRP A 33 -26.58 -9.58 -7.89
CA TRP A 33 -25.45 -9.26 -7.01
C TRP A 33 -24.28 -10.27 -7.06
N PRO A 34 -24.49 -11.60 -6.93
CA PRO A 34 -23.38 -12.56 -7.04
C PRO A 34 -22.72 -12.55 -8.41
N ILE A 35 -23.49 -12.36 -9.46
CA ILE A 35 -22.98 -12.26 -10.85
C ILE A 35 -22.10 -11.01 -10.98
N TYR A 36 -22.54 -9.89 -10.43
CA TYR A 36 -21.75 -8.65 -10.42
C TYR A 36 -20.41 -8.84 -9.70
N CYS A 37 -20.40 -9.43 -8.49
CA CYS A 37 -19.18 -9.75 -7.76
C CYS A 37 -18.25 -10.69 -8.55
N PHE A 38 -18.83 -11.70 -9.21
CA PHE A 38 -18.06 -12.62 -10.05
C PHE A 38 -17.44 -11.90 -11.26
N LEU A 39 -18.17 -11.02 -11.92
CA LEU A 39 -17.64 -10.24 -13.05
C LEU A 39 -16.55 -9.27 -12.61
N ALA A 40 -16.71 -8.59 -11.47
CA ALA A 40 -15.67 -7.74 -10.90
C ALA A 40 -14.39 -8.54 -10.59
N ALA A 41 -14.55 -9.74 -9.99
CA ALA A 41 -13.44 -10.64 -9.73
C ALA A 41 -12.79 -11.14 -11.04
N LEU A 42 -13.58 -11.49 -12.04
CA LEU A 42 -13.07 -11.97 -13.34
C LEU A 42 -12.26 -10.90 -14.08
N VAL A 43 -12.74 -9.66 -14.09
CA VAL A 43 -12.01 -8.52 -14.69
C VAL A 43 -10.68 -8.29 -13.98
N THR A 44 -10.68 -8.30 -12.65
CA THR A 44 -9.47 -8.11 -11.87
C THR A 44 -8.50 -9.30 -12.02
N PHE A 45 -9.03 -10.53 -12.11
CA PHE A 45 -8.22 -11.70 -12.42
C PHE A 45 -7.56 -11.59 -13.79
N GLY A 46 -8.31 -11.17 -14.81
CA GLY A 46 -7.75 -10.91 -16.14
C GLY A 46 -6.64 -9.87 -16.10
N TYR A 47 -6.85 -8.79 -15.34
CA TYR A 47 -5.84 -7.75 -15.15
C TYR A 47 -4.58 -8.29 -14.46
N ALA A 48 -4.73 -9.07 -13.39
CA ALA A 48 -3.62 -9.70 -12.69
C ALA A 48 -2.81 -10.67 -13.58
N LEU A 49 -3.48 -11.35 -14.54
CA LEU A 49 -2.78 -12.25 -15.46
C LEU A 49 -1.97 -11.51 -16.52
N TYR A 50 -2.38 -10.31 -16.93
CA TYR A 50 -1.86 -9.65 -18.12
C TYR A 50 -1.36 -8.21 -17.86
N ASP A 51 -1.22 -7.82 -16.60
CA ASP A 51 -0.63 -6.52 -16.29
C ASP A 51 0.87 -6.54 -16.58
N PRO A 52 1.39 -5.59 -17.38
CA PRO A 52 2.81 -5.54 -17.67
C PRO A 52 3.61 -5.16 -16.44
N TYR A 53 4.84 -5.59 -16.45
CA TYR A 53 5.83 -5.32 -15.44
C TYR A 53 5.83 -3.88 -14.91
N GLN A 54 5.63 -3.73 -13.61
CA GLN A 54 5.73 -2.47 -12.88
C GLN A 54 6.38 -2.71 -11.52
N ILE A 55 7.71 -2.84 -11.50
CA ILE A 55 8.48 -3.04 -10.27
C ILE A 55 9.20 -1.75 -9.90
N ASP A 56 9.07 -1.37 -8.65
CA ASP A 56 9.84 -0.29 -8.02
C ASP A 56 10.76 -0.87 -6.91
N GLY A 57 11.62 -0.03 -6.35
CA GLY A 57 12.54 -0.43 -5.28
C GLY A 57 11.84 -0.98 -4.04
N ASP A 58 10.67 -0.44 -3.69
CA ASP A 58 9.84 -0.93 -2.59
C ASP A 58 9.48 -2.41 -2.81
N ALA A 59 9.10 -2.77 -4.04
CA ALA A 59 8.71 -4.12 -4.41
C ALA A 59 9.86 -5.11 -4.22
N VAL A 60 11.09 -4.74 -4.62
CA VAL A 60 12.27 -5.60 -4.45
C VAL A 60 12.50 -5.92 -2.98
N SER A 61 12.40 -4.92 -2.10
CA SER A 61 12.55 -5.12 -0.65
C SER A 61 11.50 -6.09 -0.08
N TYR A 62 10.22 -5.97 -0.48
CA TYR A 62 9.18 -6.92 -0.05
C TYR A 62 9.44 -8.35 -0.56
N MET A 63 9.89 -8.49 -1.80
CA MET A 63 10.22 -9.80 -2.38
C MET A 63 11.42 -10.43 -1.67
N ASP A 64 12.45 -9.65 -1.36
CA ASP A 64 13.65 -10.12 -0.64
C ASP A 64 13.31 -10.59 0.79
N ILE A 65 12.45 -9.86 1.51
CA ILE A 65 11.96 -10.30 2.82
C ILE A 65 11.14 -11.60 2.67
N GLY A 66 10.34 -11.73 1.60
CA GLY A 66 9.63 -12.97 1.27
C GLY A 66 10.56 -14.17 1.07
N ASP A 67 11.70 -13.96 0.42
CA ASP A 67 12.73 -14.99 0.25
C ASP A 67 13.37 -15.39 1.59
N LEU A 68 13.61 -14.43 2.49
CA LEU A 68 14.12 -14.72 3.84
C LEU A 68 13.12 -15.52 4.68
N ILE A 69 11.81 -15.22 4.57
CA ILE A 69 10.75 -16.01 5.22
C ILE A 69 10.78 -17.46 4.72
N ARG A 70 10.89 -17.66 3.39
CA ARG A 70 10.97 -18.98 2.78
C ARG A 70 12.24 -19.75 3.19
N ALA A 71 13.34 -19.02 3.35
CA ALA A 71 14.60 -19.58 3.85
C ALA A 71 14.63 -19.79 5.38
N HIS A 72 13.51 -19.53 6.10
CA HIS A 72 13.42 -19.57 7.56
C HIS A 72 14.46 -18.71 8.30
N ASN A 73 14.88 -17.62 7.66
CA ASN A 73 15.80 -16.64 8.26
C ASN A 73 15.02 -15.60 9.07
N TRP A 74 14.54 -15.99 10.24
CA TRP A 74 13.69 -15.16 11.11
C TRP A 74 14.38 -13.90 11.60
N HIS A 75 15.69 -13.88 11.67
CA HIS A 75 16.43 -12.69 12.06
C HIS A 75 16.44 -11.66 10.93
N GLY A 76 16.62 -12.10 9.70
CA GLY A 76 16.68 -11.21 8.53
C GLY A 76 15.35 -10.54 8.16
N ILE A 77 14.21 -11.06 8.65
CA ILE A 77 12.90 -10.46 8.40
C ILE A 77 12.54 -9.32 9.35
N ILE A 78 13.30 -9.13 10.44
CA ILE A 78 13.06 -8.02 11.36
C ILE A 78 13.60 -6.75 10.70
N ASN A 79 12.69 -5.91 10.26
CA ASN A 79 12.98 -4.74 9.43
C ASN A 79 12.17 -3.54 9.97
N GLY A 80 12.84 -2.44 10.26
CA GLY A 80 12.18 -1.27 10.84
C GLY A 80 11.45 -0.39 9.81
N TYR A 81 11.61 -0.66 8.51
CA TYR A 81 10.96 0.11 7.46
C TYR A 81 9.82 -0.65 6.79
N TRP A 82 10.00 -1.95 6.52
CA TRP A 82 9.05 -2.82 5.83
C TRP A 82 8.43 -3.85 6.79
N ASN A 83 7.11 -3.93 6.83
CA ASN A 83 6.41 -4.86 7.70
C ASN A 83 6.23 -6.26 7.06
N PRO A 84 6.16 -7.36 7.85
CA PRO A 84 6.39 -8.72 7.37
C PRO A 84 5.17 -9.42 6.73
N LEU A 85 3.93 -8.95 6.90
CA LEU A 85 2.74 -9.74 6.51
C LEU A 85 2.57 -9.84 4.99
N TYR A 86 2.81 -8.74 4.26
CA TYR A 86 2.75 -8.79 2.81
C TYR A 86 3.88 -9.62 2.20
N PRO A 87 5.15 -9.47 2.62
CA PRO A 87 6.22 -10.44 2.29
C PRO A 87 5.87 -11.90 2.57
N ALA A 88 5.20 -12.19 3.70
CA ALA A 88 4.75 -13.54 4.01
C ALA A 88 3.72 -14.06 3.00
N ALA A 89 2.79 -13.21 2.55
CA ALA A 89 1.85 -13.56 1.49
C ALA A 89 2.57 -13.83 0.15
N LEU A 90 3.59 -13.03 -0.20
CA LEU A 90 4.42 -13.25 -1.39
C LEU A 90 5.18 -14.57 -1.29
N SER A 91 5.80 -14.86 -0.14
CA SER A 91 6.49 -16.12 0.15
C SER A 91 5.57 -17.33 -0.03
N LEU A 92 4.34 -17.23 0.48
CA LEU A 92 3.32 -18.27 0.31
C LEU A 92 2.97 -18.47 -1.16
N GLY A 93 2.74 -17.39 -1.90
CA GLY A 93 2.46 -17.43 -3.34
C GLY A 93 3.60 -18.09 -4.12
N HIS A 94 4.83 -17.69 -3.85
CA HIS A 94 6.02 -18.27 -4.46
C HIS A 94 6.12 -19.78 -4.21
N THR A 95 5.77 -20.22 -3.00
CA THR A 95 5.76 -21.64 -2.62
C THR A 95 4.63 -22.42 -3.31
N ILE A 96 3.40 -21.87 -3.34
CA ILE A 96 2.23 -22.53 -3.95
C ILE A 96 2.42 -22.69 -5.46
N PHE A 97 2.93 -21.66 -6.14
CA PHE A 97 3.08 -21.66 -7.59
C PHE A 97 4.43 -22.21 -8.06
N HIS A 98 5.30 -22.66 -7.14
CA HIS A 98 6.66 -23.14 -7.45
C HIS A 98 7.41 -22.20 -8.39
N SER A 99 7.26 -20.89 -8.18
CA SER A 99 7.83 -19.89 -9.08
C SER A 99 9.35 -19.78 -8.94
N THR A 100 9.97 -19.31 -10.01
CA THR A 100 11.40 -18.94 -10.07
C THR A 100 11.51 -17.42 -10.15
N ARG A 101 12.70 -16.86 -10.03
CA ARG A 101 12.91 -15.41 -10.17
C ARG A 101 12.44 -14.87 -11.54
N TYR A 102 12.45 -15.69 -12.57
CA TYR A 102 12.05 -15.31 -13.93
C TYR A 102 10.55 -15.44 -14.20
N ASN A 103 9.75 -15.96 -13.27
CA ASN A 103 8.29 -16.02 -13.38
C ASN A 103 7.56 -15.67 -12.05
N GLU A 104 8.28 -15.13 -11.06
CA GLU A 104 7.73 -14.81 -9.74
C GLU A 104 6.62 -13.77 -9.80
N LEU A 105 6.64 -12.83 -10.75
CA LEU A 105 5.64 -11.77 -10.85
C LEU A 105 4.23 -12.34 -11.06
N HIS A 106 4.09 -13.41 -11.83
CA HIS A 106 2.80 -14.08 -12.00
C HIS A 106 2.25 -14.62 -10.69
N ALA A 107 3.12 -15.25 -9.89
CA ALA A 107 2.73 -15.74 -8.56
C ALA A 107 2.29 -14.58 -7.64
N TYR A 108 3.01 -13.48 -7.68
CA TYR A 108 2.71 -12.30 -6.85
C TYR A 108 1.42 -11.59 -7.29
N TYR A 109 1.14 -11.54 -8.59
CA TYR A 109 -0.13 -11.02 -9.08
C TYR A 109 -1.32 -11.91 -8.70
N MET A 110 -1.12 -13.24 -8.61
CA MET A 110 -2.14 -14.14 -8.06
C MET A 110 -2.35 -13.92 -6.55
N VAL A 111 -1.30 -13.62 -5.80
CA VAL A 111 -1.43 -13.20 -4.40
C VAL A 111 -2.23 -11.90 -4.29
N ASN A 112 -1.91 -10.90 -5.11
CA ASN A 112 -2.66 -9.64 -5.15
C ASN A 112 -4.13 -9.88 -5.52
N PHE A 113 -4.42 -10.77 -6.47
CA PHE A 113 -5.80 -11.15 -6.79
C PHE A 113 -6.51 -11.77 -5.57
N GLY A 114 -5.85 -12.64 -4.83
CA GLY A 114 -6.37 -13.18 -3.55
C GLY A 114 -6.63 -12.07 -2.52
N ILE A 115 -5.77 -11.07 -2.45
CA ILE A 115 -5.94 -9.87 -1.62
C ILE A 115 -7.16 -9.07 -2.07
N PHE A 116 -7.39 -8.90 -3.38
CA PHE A 116 -8.58 -8.24 -3.90
C PHE A 116 -9.88 -8.95 -3.50
N LEU A 117 -9.89 -10.29 -3.51
CA LEU A 117 -11.06 -11.03 -3.01
C LEU A 117 -11.29 -10.77 -1.51
N LEU A 118 -10.23 -10.63 -0.72
CA LEU A 118 -10.34 -10.23 0.68
C LEU A 118 -10.86 -8.80 0.82
N GLU A 119 -10.42 -7.86 -0.03
CA GLU A 119 -10.96 -6.49 -0.07
C GLU A 119 -12.45 -6.46 -0.41
N MET A 120 -12.90 -7.28 -1.38
CA MET A 120 -14.32 -7.43 -1.70
C MET A 120 -15.14 -7.92 -0.50
N LEU A 121 -14.64 -8.89 0.25
CA LEU A 121 -15.28 -9.34 1.49
C LEU A 121 -15.29 -8.23 2.55
N ALA A 122 -14.19 -7.50 2.68
CA ALA A 122 -14.04 -6.43 3.66
C ALA A 122 -14.97 -5.24 3.37
N ILE A 123 -15.10 -4.80 2.11
CA ILE A 123 -16.00 -3.70 1.75
C ILE A 123 -17.46 -4.08 1.92
N VAL A 124 -17.85 -5.32 1.62
CA VAL A 124 -19.20 -5.82 1.88
C VAL A 124 -19.48 -5.89 3.38
N ALA A 125 -18.53 -6.39 4.18
CA ALA A 125 -18.64 -6.43 5.64
C ALA A 125 -18.77 -5.03 6.25
N PHE A 126 -17.99 -4.06 5.74
CA PHE A 126 -18.06 -2.66 6.16
C PHE A 126 -19.40 -2.03 5.80
N THR A 127 -19.86 -2.20 4.56
CA THR A 127 -21.17 -1.72 4.09
C THR A 127 -22.32 -2.29 4.92
N ASP A 128 -22.29 -3.59 5.20
CA ASP A 128 -23.33 -4.24 6.01
C ASP A 128 -23.33 -3.76 7.46
N ALA A 129 -22.14 -3.55 8.04
CA ALA A 129 -22.02 -3.01 9.39
C ALA A 129 -22.53 -1.56 9.47
N LEU A 130 -22.23 -0.75 8.45
CA LEU A 130 -22.70 0.63 8.32
C LEU A 130 -24.23 0.68 8.26
N VAL A 131 -24.83 -0.12 7.38
CA VAL A 131 -26.30 -0.19 7.21
C VAL A 131 -26.95 -0.73 8.48
N GLN A 132 -26.41 -1.78 9.07
CA GLN A 132 -26.93 -2.33 10.32
C GLN A 132 -26.99 -1.29 11.44
N LEU A 133 -25.89 -0.52 11.63
CA LEU A 133 -25.85 0.52 12.65
C LEU A 133 -26.84 1.66 12.34
N ARG A 134 -26.97 2.03 11.06
CA ARG A 134 -27.95 3.00 10.56
C ARG A 134 -29.37 2.60 10.90
N GLU A 135 -29.77 1.37 10.55
CA GLU A 135 -31.13 0.85 10.74
C GLU A 135 -31.48 0.68 12.23
N LEU A 136 -30.54 0.21 13.06
CA LEU A 136 -30.76 0.04 14.50
C LEU A 136 -30.86 1.36 15.28
N ARG A 137 -30.38 2.46 14.71
CA ARG A 137 -30.35 3.78 15.36
C ARG A 137 -31.36 4.75 14.78
N GLU A 138 -32.03 4.37 13.69
CA GLU A 138 -33.14 5.16 13.17
C GLU A 138 -34.34 5.02 14.10
N ASP A 139 -34.73 6.15 14.73
CA ASP A 139 -35.91 6.20 15.58
C ASP A 139 -37.15 6.18 14.68
N SER A 140 -38.11 5.31 15.00
CA SER A 140 -39.42 5.25 14.30
C SER A 140 -40.22 6.57 14.41
N LYS A 141 -39.83 7.45 15.36
CA LYS A 141 -40.38 8.80 15.53
C LYS A 141 -39.57 9.88 14.79
N SER A 142 -38.59 9.50 13.98
CA SER A 142 -37.80 10.46 13.22
C SER A 142 -38.69 11.21 12.23
N LEU A 143 -38.68 12.53 12.28
CA LEU A 143 -39.33 13.40 11.29
C LEU A 143 -38.53 13.54 10.01
N LEU A 144 -37.33 12.89 9.93
CA LEU A 144 -36.50 12.93 8.76
C LEU A 144 -37.03 11.97 7.68
N PRO A 145 -36.91 12.35 6.40
CA PRO A 145 -37.26 11.46 5.29
C PRO A 145 -36.46 10.16 5.33
N PRO A 146 -36.93 9.06 4.71
CA PRO A 146 -36.23 7.81 4.67
C PRO A 146 -34.89 7.92 3.90
N PHE A 147 -33.95 7.03 4.21
CA PHE A 147 -32.69 6.93 3.48
C PHE A 147 -32.95 6.55 2.01
N LEU A 148 -32.18 7.17 1.13
CA LEU A 148 -32.34 6.97 -0.32
C LEU A 148 -31.80 5.62 -0.79
N LEU A 149 -30.64 5.21 -0.29
CA LEU A 149 -29.93 4.01 -0.74
C LEU A 149 -30.13 2.86 0.26
N ASP A 150 -30.55 1.72 -0.27
CA ASP A 150 -30.68 0.48 0.50
C ASP A 150 -29.35 -0.27 0.61
N ARG A 151 -29.35 -1.38 1.35
CA ARG A 151 -28.18 -2.23 1.59
C ARG A 151 -27.54 -2.74 0.30
N TYR A 152 -28.34 -3.21 -0.65
CA TYR A 152 -27.80 -3.76 -1.90
C TYR A 152 -27.24 -2.68 -2.81
N THR A 153 -27.89 -1.53 -2.91
CA THR A 153 -27.37 -0.39 -3.68
C THR A 153 -26.04 0.09 -3.12
N LEU A 154 -25.90 0.14 -1.78
CA LEU A 154 -24.63 0.51 -1.14
C LEU A 154 -23.54 -0.57 -1.32
N ARG A 155 -23.91 -1.86 -1.38
CA ARG A 155 -22.94 -2.92 -1.71
C ARG A 155 -22.42 -2.78 -3.14
N TYR A 156 -23.30 -2.55 -4.12
CA TYR A 156 -22.90 -2.28 -5.51
C TYR A 156 -21.95 -1.10 -5.57
N LEU A 157 -22.33 0.01 -4.93
CA LEU A 157 -21.49 1.20 -4.85
C LEU A 157 -20.12 0.91 -4.20
N GLY A 158 -20.11 0.19 -3.09
CA GLY A 158 -18.87 -0.15 -2.39
C GLY A 158 -17.91 -0.98 -3.23
N VAL A 159 -18.43 -2.00 -3.94
CA VAL A 159 -17.60 -2.84 -4.83
C VAL A 159 -17.15 -2.06 -6.06
N ASP A 160 -17.97 -1.16 -6.61
CA ASP A 160 -17.61 -0.34 -7.76
C ASP A 160 -16.47 0.64 -7.43
N ILE A 161 -16.60 1.36 -6.31
CA ILE A 161 -15.53 2.24 -5.82
C ILE A 161 -14.26 1.44 -5.52
N LEU A 162 -14.38 0.26 -4.90
CA LEU A 162 -13.26 -0.61 -4.65
C LEU A 162 -12.57 -1.04 -5.95
N LEU A 163 -13.33 -1.46 -6.96
CA LEU A 163 -12.80 -1.88 -8.24
C LEU A 163 -11.98 -0.77 -8.91
N ILE A 164 -12.52 0.46 -8.90
CA ILE A 164 -11.83 1.63 -9.44
C ILE A 164 -10.56 1.92 -8.66
N SER A 165 -10.66 1.98 -7.32
CA SER A 165 -9.52 2.27 -6.44
C SER A 165 -8.41 1.22 -6.57
N THR A 166 -8.76 -0.07 -6.56
CA THR A 166 -7.77 -1.16 -6.64
C THR A 166 -7.03 -1.15 -7.97
N GLN A 167 -7.66 -0.74 -9.06
CA GLN A 167 -7.00 -0.73 -10.37
C GLN A 167 -6.21 0.55 -10.64
N ARG A 168 -6.71 1.70 -10.25
CA ARG A 168 -6.05 2.99 -10.54
C ARG A 168 -4.96 3.33 -9.53
N GLU A 169 -5.23 3.12 -8.24
CA GLU A 169 -4.40 3.62 -7.15
C GLU A 169 -3.53 2.53 -6.54
N LEU A 170 -4.12 1.39 -6.23
CA LEU A 170 -3.43 0.28 -5.59
C LEU A 170 -2.72 -0.63 -6.59
N SER A 171 -3.21 -0.68 -7.82
CA SER A 171 -2.74 -1.44 -8.97
C SER A 171 -2.37 -2.91 -8.67
N MET A 172 -3.11 -3.83 -9.28
CA MET A 172 -2.87 -5.28 -9.14
C MET A 172 -1.53 -5.73 -9.71
N GLY A 173 -1.01 -5.00 -10.70
CA GLY A 173 0.30 -5.24 -11.31
C GLY A 173 1.47 -4.69 -10.51
N LYS A 174 1.25 -4.15 -9.31
CA LYS A 174 2.31 -3.66 -8.43
C LYS A 174 2.46 -4.55 -7.21
N VAL A 175 3.70 -4.87 -6.88
CA VAL A 175 4.03 -5.62 -5.66
C VAL A 175 4.07 -4.64 -4.49
N ARG A 176 2.90 -4.38 -3.89
CA ARG A 176 2.70 -3.38 -2.83
C ARG A 176 1.73 -3.87 -1.76
N PRO A 177 1.91 -3.48 -0.48
CA PRO A 177 1.09 -3.93 0.64
C PRO A 177 -0.25 -3.19 0.76
N ASP A 178 -0.48 -2.11 0.00
CA ASP A 178 -1.52 -1.12 0.29
C ASP A 178 -2.94 -1.71 0.18
N ALA A 179 -3.19 -2.62 -0.77
CA ALA A 179 -4.47 -3.34 -0.88
C ALA A 179 -4.73 -4.25 0.34
N LEU A 180 -3.72 -4.97 0.81
CA LEU A 180 -3.82 -5.81 2.00
C LEU A 180 -4.08 -4.97 3.26
N LEU A 181 -3.40 -3.83 3.38
CA LEU A 181 -3.65 -2.84 4.42
C LEU A 181 -5.11 -2.37 4.39
N GLN A 182 -5.61 -1.95 3.22
CA GLN A 182 -6.98 -1.48 3.04
C GLN A 182 -8.01 -2.54 3.45
N ALA A 183 -7.80 -3.80 3.07
CA ALA A 183 -8.68 -4.89 3.47
C ALA A 183 -8.81 -5.02 4.99
N PHE A 184 -7.69 -5.02 5.72
CA PHE A 184 -7.71 -5.14 7.18
C PHE A 184 -8.24 -3.88 7.87
N LEU A 185 -7.98 -2.69 7.35
CA LEU A 185 -8.56 -1.46 7.88
C LEU A 185 -10.09 -1.45 7.71
N LEU A 186 -10.62 -1.89 6.56
CA LEU A 186 -12.06 -2.02 6.32
C LEU A 186 -12.70 -3.07 7.26
N LEU A 187 -12.05 -4.22 7.48
CA LEU A 187 -12.49 -5.21 8.44
C LEU A 187 -12.49 -4.67 9.88
N GLY A 188 -11.47 -3.89 10.25
CA GLY A 188 -11.39 -3.20 11.53
C GLY A 188 -12.55 -2.21 11.72
N LEU A 189 -12.86 -1.39 10.70
CA LEU A 189 -14.02 -0.49 10.73
C LEU A 189 -15.34 -1.24 10.77
N ALA A 190 -15.49 -2.32 10.00
CA ALA A 190 -16.68 -3.17 10.05
C ALA A 190 -16.93 -3.72 11.46
N ALA A 191 -15.87 -4.20 12.11
CA ALA A 191 -15.94 -4.71 13.47
C ALA A 191 -16.27 -3.60 14.47
N LEU A 192 -15.67 -2.41 14.34
CA LEU A 192 -16.00 -1.22 15.13
C LEU A 192 -17.49 -0.89 15.04
N LEU A 193 -18.02 -0.74 13.82
CA LEU A 193 -19.43 -0.40 13.60
C LEU A 193 -20.36 -1.50 14.13
N LYS A 194 -20.02 -2.78 13.96
CA LYS A 194 -20.79 -3.90 14.54
C LYS A 194 -20.76 -3.88 16.06
N HIS A 195 -19.62 -3.51 16.67
CA HIS A 195 -19.57 -3.34 18.11
C HIS A 195 -20.47 -2.17 18.56
N LEU A 196 -20.45 -1.04 17.84
CA LEU A 196 -21.34 0.10 18.14
C LEU A 196 -22.83 -0.27 17.95
N ALA A 197 -23.14 -1.16 17.01
CA ALA A 197 -24.51 -1.64 16.79
C ALA A 197 -24.98 -2.61 17.87
N THR A 198 -24.17 -3.61 18.24
CA THR A 198 -24.63 -4.80 19.00
C THR A 198 -24.12 -4.88 20.44
N SER A 199 -23.10 -4.10 20.79
CA SER A 199 -22.39 -4.16 22.07
C SER A 199 -21.66 -5.47 22.37
N HIS A 200 -21.56 -6.41 21.42
CA HIS A 200 -20.87 -7.67 21.63
C HIS A 200 -19.34 -7.49 21.63
N LEU A 201 -18.69 -7.95 22.69
CA LEU A 201 -17.22 -7.83 22.87
C LEU A 201 -16.42 -8.56 21.79
N ARG A 202 -16.98 -9.62 21.18
CA ARG A 202 -16.33 -10.30 20.04
C ARG A 202 -15.94 -9.36 18.91
N TYR A 203 -16.73 -8.30 18.67
CA TYR A 203 -16.41 -7.34 17.62
C TYR A 203 -15.30 -6.36 18.04
N ALA A 204 -15.17 -6.05 19.33
CA ALA A 204 -14.01 -5.32 19.83
C ALA A 204 -12.72 -6.17 19.69
N ALA A 205 -12.80 -7.47 20.00
CA ALA A 205 -11.68 -8.39 19.76
C ALA A 205 -11.31 -8.50 18.28
N LEU A 206 -12.31 -8.71 17.40
CA LEU A 206 -12.08 -8.78 15.95
C LEU A 206 -11.48 -7.48 15.39
N MET A 207 -11.89 -6.31 15.89
CA MET A 207 -11.27 -5.02 15.55
C MET A 207 -9.79 -5.02 15.90
N GLY A 208 -9.44 -5.45 17.13
CA GLY A 208 -8.04 -5.52 17.56
C GLY A 208 -7.20 -6.47 16.69
N ILE A 209 -7.73 -7.66 16.38
CA ILE A 209 -7.06 -8.62 15.48
C ILE A 209 -6.85 -8.03 14.09
N ALA A 210 -7.90 -7.47 13.47
CA ALA A 210 -7.81 -6.90 12.13
C ALA A 210 -6.81 -5.73 12.07
N LEU A 211 -6.80 -4.86 13.08
CA LEU A 211 -5.84 -3.75 13.15
C LEU A 211 -4.42 -4.23 13.45
N GLY A 212 -4.24 -5.32 14.19
CA GLY A 212 -2.95 -5.97 14.38
C GLY A 212 -2.39 -6.54 13.06
N LEU A 213 -3.22 -7.18 12.24
CA LEU A 213 -2.86 -7.64 10.90
C LEU A 213 -2.58 -6.46 9.96
N ALA A 214 -3.35 -5.37 10.05
CA ALA A 214 -3.07 -4.14 9.35
C ALA A 214 -1.69 -3.56 9.71
N TYR A 215 -1.33 -3.57 11.00
CA TYR A 215 0.00 -3.14 11.45
C TYR A 215 1.10 -4.05 10.89
N LEU A 216 0.94 -5.36 10.94
CA LEU A 216 1.91 -6.29 10.33
C LEU A 216 2.01 -6.12 8.81
N THR A 217 1.07 -5.43 8.18
CA THR A 217 1.12 -5.05 6.76
C THR A 217 1.85 -3.71 6.57
N LYS A 218 1.59 -2.71 7.43
CA LYS A 218 2.21 -1.38 7.36
C LYS A 218 2.14 -0.66 8.71
N SER A 219 3.26 -0.10 9.17
CA SER A 219 3.40 0.53 10.50
C SER A 219 2.42 1.68 10.75
N PHE A 220 1.91 2.36 9.71
CA PHE A 220 0.84 3.36 9.78
C PHE A 220 -0.34 2.90 10.65
N ALA A 221 -0.73 1.63 10.54
CA ALA A 221 -1.88 1.09 11.27
C ALA A 221 -1.68 1.06 12.79
N PHE A 222 -0.44 1.19 13.30
CA PHE A 222 -0.19 1.35 14.73
C PHE A 222 -0.92 2.59 15.30
N LEU A 223 -0.68 3.76 14.72
CA LEU A 223 -1.34 5.00 15.13
C LEU A 223 -2.85 4.96 14.87
N PHE A 224 -3.24 4.42 13.73
CA PHE A 224 -4.66 4.30 13.36
C PHE A 224 -5.45 3.40 14.33
N THR A 225 -4.81 2.39 14.92
CA THR A 225 -5.42 1.53 15.96
C THR A 225 -5.87 2.34 17.16
N PHE A 226 -5.03 3.26 17.66
CA PHE A 226 -5.40 4.10 18.79
C PHE A 226 -6.55 5.04 18.44
N LEU A 227 -6.57 5.59 17.21
CA LEU A 227 -7.72 6.39 16.76
C LEU A 227 -9.02 5.57 16.76
N CYS A 228 -8.99 4.32 16.31
CA CYS A 228 -10.15 3.44 16.35
C CYS A 228 -10.60 3.10 17.78
N ILE A 229 -9.66 2.85 18.70
CA ILE A 229 -9.97 2.58 20.11
C ILE A 229 -10.58 3.83 20.79
N ILE A 230 -9.99 5.00 20.55
CA ILE A 230 -10.51 6.28 21.04
C ILE A 230 -11.92 6.51 20.48
N ALA A 231 -12.13 6.32 19.18
CA ALA A 231 -13.43 6.44 18.55
C ALA A 231 -14.45 5.48 19.17
N LEU A 232 -14.08 4.21 19.41
CA LEU A 232 -14.93 3.24 20.09
C LEU A 232 -15.37 3.76 21.46
N VAL A 233 -14.43 4.18 22.31
CA VAL A 233 -14.73 4.63 23.67
C VAL A 233 -15.57 5.91 23.65
N VAL A 234 -15.16 6.91 22.86
CA VAL A 234 -15.85 8.21 22.78
C VAL A 234 -17.29 8.04 22.28
N PHE A 235 -17.50 7.29 21.18
CA PHE A 235 -18.86 7.10 20.65
C PHE A 235 -19.74 6.26 21.58
N ARG A 236 -19.17 5.32 22.32
CA ARG A 236 -19.91 4.56 23.34
C ARG A 236 -20.35 5.46 24.50
N VAL A 237 -19.45 6.27 25.04
CA VAL A 237 -19.70 7.10 26.20
C VAL A 237 -20.52 8.33 25.83
N ALA A 238 -20.05 9.15 24.91
CA ALA A 238 -20.65 10.44 24.61
C ALA A 238 -21.96 10.32 23.82
N TRP A 239 -22.03 9.41 22.85
CA TRP A 239 -23.18 9.30 21.95
C TRP A 239 -24.18 8.22 22.34
N GLN A 240 -23.71 7.09 22.87
CA GLN A 240 -24.62 5.99 23.25
C GLN A 240 -24.95 5.95 24.74
N ARG A 241 -24.40 6.88 25.51
CA ARG A 241 -24.57 6.96 26.98
C ARG A 241 -24.24 5.64 27.68
N TYR A 242 -23.26 4.93 27.15
CA TYR A 242 -22.80 3.65 27.69
C TYR A 242 -21.95 3.91 28.95
N ALA A 243 -22.00 3.00 29.93
CA ALA A 243 -21.18 3.16 31.13
C ALA A 243 -19.68 3.17 30.78
N VAL A 244 -18.96 4.18 31.24
CA VAL A 244 -17.52 4.38 30.94
C VAL A 244 -16.69 3.10 31.17
N PRO A 245 -16.82 2.38 32.31
CA PRO A 245 -16.02 1.16 32.53
C PRO A 245 -16.21 0.09 31.46
N ARG A 246 -17.43 -0.09 30.97
CA ARG A 246 -17.70 -1.08 29.90
C ARG A 246 -17.15 -0.65 28.55
N ALA A 247 -17.20 0.64 28.22
CA ALA A 247 -16.63 1.18 27.00
C ALA A 247 -15.10 1.03 27.01
N VAL A 248 -14.47 1.37 28.14
CA VAL A 248 -13.03 1.20 28.36
C VAL A 248 -12.63 -0.28 28.30
N ALA A 249 -13.40 -1.17 28.93
CA ALA A 249 -13.14 -2.62 28.85
C ALA A 249 -13.16 -3.16 27.42
N ALA A 250 -14.09 -2.68 26.57
CA ALA A 250 -14.11 -3.05 25.16
C ALA A 250 -12.88 -2.51 24.40
N GLY A 251 -12.46 -1.27 24.69
CA GLY A 251 -11.24 -0.67 24.14
C GLY A 251 -9.98 -1.43 24.58
N LEU A 252 -9.89 -1.80 25.86
CA LEU A 252 -8.79 -2.62 26.38
C LEU A 252 -8.75 -4.03 25.75
N LEU A 253 -9.90 -4.66 25.56
CA LEU A 253 -9.96 -5.94 24.85
C LEU A 253 -9.43 -5.82 23.42
N ALA A 254 -9.81 -4.78 22.70
CA ALA A 254 -9.30 -4.52 21.37
C ALA A 254 -7.78 -4.29 21.39
N LEU A 255 -7.26 -3.54 22.35
CA LEU A 255 -5.82 -3.31 22.52
C LEU A 255 -5.07 -4.59 22.85
N ILE A 256 -5.61 -5.45 23.74
CA ILE A 256 -5.02 -6.74 24.06
C ILE A 256 -4.96 -7.63 22.80
N CYS A 257 -6.04 -7.73 22.05
CA CYS A 257 -6.06 -8.52 20.81
C CYS A 257 -5.09 -7.96 19.75
N PHE A 258 -4.99 -6.64 19.64
CA PHE A 258 -3.96 -5.98 18.81
C PHE A 258 -2.55 -6.38 19.28
N ALA A 259 -2.28 -6.28 20.58
CA ALA A 259 -0.97 -6.59 21.15
C ALA A 259 -0.60 -8.06 21.01
N ILE A 260 -1.55 -8.99 21.04
CA ILE A 260 -1.30 -10.42 20.78
C ILE A 260 -0.80 -10.62 19.34
N VAL A 261 -1.37 -9.90 18.36
CA VAL A 261 -1.00 -10.04 16.94
C VAL A 261 0.26 -9.24 16.59
N ALA A 262 0.32 -7.98 16.99
CA ALA A 262 1.39 -7.04 16.63
C ALA A 262 2.61 -7.13 17.57
N GLY A 263 2.36 -7.46 18.83
CA GLY A 263 3.35 -7.40 19.92
C GLY A 263 4.60 -8.24 19.70
N PRO A 264 4.53 -9.48 19.20
CA PRO A 264 5.72 -10.28 18.93
C PRO A 264 6.70 -9.59 17.97
N TYR A 265 6.18 -8.97 16.90
CA TYR A 265 7.03 -8.24 15.95
C TYR A 265 7.58 -6.93 16.55
N ILE A 266 6.75 -6.17 17.26
CA ILE A 266 7.18 -4.96 17.98
C ILE A 266 8.27 -5.30 19.00
N ALA A 267 8.11 -6.41 19.76
CA ALA A 267 9.10 -6.85 20.73
C ALA A 267 10.44 -7.25 20.07
N ALA A 268 10.38 -7.98 18.95
CA ALA A 268 11.57 -8.37 18.20
C ALA A 268 12.32 -7.15 17.64
N LEU A 269 11.59 -6.20 17.03
CA LEU A 269 12.16 -4.95 16.51
C LEU A 269 12.75 -4.10 17.64
N SER A 270 12.03 -3.95 18.75
CA SER A 270 12.49 -3.20 19.92
C SER A 270 13.76 -3.80 20.53
N LYS A 271 13.84 -5.15 20.57
CA LYS A 271 15.04 -5.86 21.03
C LYS A 271 16.23 -5.61 20.10
N GLN A 272 16.02 -5.66 18.79
CA GLN A 272 17.07 -5.42 17.79
C GLN A 272 17.61 -4.00 17.90
N LYS A 273 16.74 -3.01 18.10
CA LYS A 273 17.13 -1.59 18.18
C LYS A 273 17.52 -1.10 19.57
N GLY A 274 17.38 -1.94 20.60
CA GLY A 274 17.69 -1.55 21.99
C GLY A 274 16.80 -0.44 22.56
N ARG A 275 15.63 -0.17 21.93
CA ARG A 275 14.64 0.82 22.35
C ARG A 275 13.24 0.35 21.97
N PHE A 276 12.20 0.92 22.58
CA PHE A 276 10.84 0.68 22.08
C PHE A 276 10.71 1.21 20.66
N ASP A 277 10.32 0.32 19.74
CA ASP A 277 10.20 0.64 18.32
C ASP A 277 9.04 -0.17 17.70
N PHE A 278 8.19 0.53 16.94
CA PHE A 278 7.09 -0.07 16.19
C PHE A 278 7.24 0.14 14.67
N GLY A 279 8.42 0.61 14.24
CA GLY A 279 8.78 0.89 12.86
C GLY A 279 9.15 2.36 12.64
N ASP A 280 10.27 2.56 11.95
CA ASP A 280 10.84 3.88 11.70
C ASP A 280 10.32 4.57 10.43
N SER A 281 9.50 3.89 9.62
CA SER A 281 9.06 4.45 8.33
C SER A 281 8.36 5.81 8.48
N GLY A 282 7.57 6.03 9.54
CA GLY A 282 6.93 7.31 9.81
C GLY A 282 7.94 8.41 10.12
N ASN A 283 8.90 8.13 11.01
CA ASN A 283 9.96 9.05 11.41
C ASN A 283 10.87 9.40 10.22
N LEU A 284 11.29 8.40 9.45
CA LEU A 284 12.17 8.59 8.30
C LEU A 284 11.49 9.36 7.17
N ASN A 285 10.26 9.02 6.83
CA ASN A 285 9.52 9.78 5.82
C ASN A 285 9.31 11.23 6.25
N TYR A 286 9.05 11.49 7.54
CA TYR A 286 8.99 12.86 8.05
C TYR A 286 10.35 13.57 7.92
N ALA A 287 11.43 12.91 8.28
CA ALA A 287 12.78 13.46 8.15
C ALA A 287 13.11 13.82 6.69
N TRP A 288 12.79 12.95 5.75
CA TRP A 288 13.10 13.13 4.32
C TRP A 288 12.19 14.17 3.64
N PHE A 289 10.89 14.12 3.88
CA PHE A 289 9.92 14.96 3.15
C PHE A 289 9.64 16.30 3.84
N VAL A 290 9.89 16.40 5.14
CA VAL A 290 9.55 17.60 5.92
C VAL A 290 10.79 18.25 6.50
N SER A 291 11.67 17.48 7.18
CA SER A 291 12.84 18.05 7.85
C SER A 291 14.03 18.37 6.91
N GLY A 292 13.91 18.00 5.61
CA GLY A 292 14.98 18.27 4.62
C GLY A 292 16.20 17.38 4.75
N THR A 293 16.11 16.27 5.48
CA THR A 293 17.17 15.25 5.53
C THR A 293 17.26 14.57 4.17
N GLU A 294 18.47 14.36 3.66
CA GLU A 294 18.65 13.64 2.40
C GLU A 294 18.14 12.21 2.51
N LYS A 295 17.39 11.80 1.50
CA LYS A 295 16.88 10.44 1.38
C LYS A 295 17.95 9.57 0.76
N MET A 296 18.35 8.50 1.46
CA MET A 296 19.41 7.57 1.04
C MET A 296 20.83 8.22 1.05
N HIS A 297 21.87 7.41 0.96
CA HIS A 297 23.28 7.83 0.92
C HIS A 297 23.66 8.86 2.00
N LEU A 298 22.95 8.87 3.14
CA LEU A 298 23.23 9.81 4.22
C LEU A 298 24.66 9.62 4.74
N GLN A 299 25.42 10.70 4.72
CA GLN A 299 26.79 10.73 5.23
C GLN A 299 26.78 10.87 6.75
N PRO A 300 27.72 10.27 7.49
CA PRO A 300 27.76 10.36 8.94
C PRO A 300 27.88 11.78 9.48
N ASP A 301 28.49 12.67 8.72
CA ASP A 301 28.74 14.08 9.04
C ASP A 301 27.81 15.03 8.27
N GLN A 302 26.81 14.48 7.55
CA GLN A 302 25.89 15.28 6.77
C GLN A 302 24.83 15.92 7.66
N THR A 303 24.80 17.23 7.66
CA THR A 303 23.70 18.00 8.24
C THR A 303 22.65 18.27 7.19
N SER A 304 21.37 18.29 7.57
CA SER A 304 20.34 18.71 6.64
C SER A 304 20.57 20.15 6.22
N SER A 305 20.21 20.50 4.99
CA SER A 305 20.31 21.86 4.44
C SER A 305 19.57 22.92 5.26
N PHE A 306 18.77 22.52 6.26
CA PHE A 306 17.96 23.38 7.11
C PHE A 306 18.43 23.42 8.57
N GLY A 307 19.69 23.08 8.82
CA GLY A 307 20.28 23.22 10.16
C GLY A 307 19.83 22.17 11.17
N ALA A 308 19.43 20.97 10.71
CA ALA A 308 19.27 19.84 11.62
C ALA A 308 20.58 19.56 12.34
N ALA A 309 20.49 19.21 13.62
CA ALA A 309 21.65 18.85 14.42
C ALA A 309 22.41 17.69 13.76
N GLU A 310 23.73 17.70 13.95
CA GLU A 310 24.62 16.63 13.52
C GLU A 310 24.03 15.26 13.89
N VAL A 311 23.88 14.39 12.90
CA VAL A 311 23.28 13.08 13.08
C VAL A 311 24.38 12.03 13.17
N HIS A 312 24.57 11.47 14.37
CA HIS A 312 25.47 10.33 14.55
C HIS A 312 24.69 9.03 14.30
N LEU A 313 24.90 8.45 13.12
CA LEU A 313 24.28 7.17 12.76
C LEU A 313 24.91 6.02 13.54
N THR A 314 24.08 5.05 13.95
CA THR A 314 24.56 3.82 14.60
C THR A 314 25.29 2.93 13.59
N HIS A 315 24.81 2.90 12.35
CA HIS A 315 25.31 2.09 11.26
C HIS A 315 25.59 2.96 10.03
N PRO A 316 26.61 3.84 10.07
CA PRO A 316 26.90 4.70 8.92
C PRO A 316 27.35 3.86 7.74
N ASN A 317 26.94 4.26 6.54
CA ASN A 317 27.48 3.70 5.31
C ASN A 317 29.01 3.86 5.32
N LYS A 318 29.73 2.83 4.95
CA LYS A 318 31.17 2.94 4.80
C LYS A 318 31.51 3.68 3.51
N ILE A 319 31.89 4.95 3.66
CA ILE A 319 32.37 5.76 2.55
C ILE A 319 33.81 5.34 2.26
N LEU A 320 34.04 4.84 1.07
CA LEU A 320 35.36 4.42 0.60
C LEU A 320 36.11 5.56 -0.07
N LEU A 321 35.42 6.40 -0.82
CA LEU A 321 35.89 7.60 -1.48
C LEU A 321 34.87 8.71 -1.32
N LYS A 322 35.35 9.98 -1.23
CA LYS A 322 34.48 11.16 -1.11
C LYS A 322 34.22 11.87 -2.44
N SER A 323 35.04 11.60 -3.47
CA SER A 323 34.86 12.20 -4.81
C SER A 323 35.41 11.26 -5.88
N PRO A 324 34.50 10.60 -6.64
CA PRO A 324 33.07 10.49 -6.39
C PRO A 324 32.79 9.80 -5.07
N VAL A 325 31.57 9.94 -4.57
CA VAL A 325 31.16 9.19 -3.37
C VAL A 325 31.04 7.72 -3.74
N VAL A 326 31.81 6.87 -3.09
CA VAL A 326 31.76 5.41 -3.21
C VAL A 326 31.37 4.82 -1.87
N VAL A 327 30.27 4.10 -1.82
CA VAL A 327 29.68 3.56 -0.60
C VAL A 327 29.74 2.04 -0.59
N SER A 328 30.00 1.45 0.57
CA SER A 328 29.99 0.00 0.77
C SER A 328 28.88 -0.43 1.70
N TYR A 329 28.12 -1.47 1.31
CA TYR A 329 27.01 -2.06 2.07
C TYR A 329 27.36 -3.39 2.74
N LYS A 330 28.63 -3.64 3.04
CA LYS A 330 29.07 -4.90 3.67
C LYS A 330 28.44 -5.19 5.02
N GLN A 331 27.97 -4.18 5.73
CA GLN A 331 27.42 -4.35 7.08
C GLN A 331 26.04 -5.01 7.10
N LEU A 332 25.23 -4.85 6.05
CA LEU A 332 23.91 -5.46 5.95
C LEU A 332 23.97 -6.67 5.01
N PRO A 333 23.84 -7.90 5.53
CA PRO A 333 24.07 -9.12 4.75
C PRO A 333 22.88 -9.57 3.91
N TYR A 334 21.74 -8.86 3.96
CA TYR A 334 20.49 -9.24 3.32
C TYR A 334 20.09 -8.27 2.19
N GLY A 335 19.20 -8.75 1.33
CA GLY A 335 18.59 -7.98 0.27
C GLY A 335 19.43 -7.82 -1.00
N THR A 336 18.75 -7.59 -2.10
CA THR A 336 19.33 -7.33 -3.43
C THR A 336 19.99 -5.96 -3.46
N ASP A 337 19.29 -4.95 -2.92
CA ASP A 337 19.78 -3.60 -2.70
C ASP A 337 19.79 -3.32 -1.19
N PRO A 338 20.93 -3.47 -0.52
CA PRO A 338 21.01 -3.34 0.94
C PRO A 338 20.63 -1.97 1.47
N ASP A 339 20.85 -0.89 0.72
CA ASP A 339 20.51 0.47 1.15
C ASP A 339 19.00 0.62 1.34
N TRP A 340 18.21 0.11 0.40
CA TRP A 340 16.74 0.19 0.45
C TRP A 340 16.08 -1.04 1.11
N PHE A 341 16.79 -2.16 1.23
CA PHE A 341 16.30 -3.36 1.92
C PHE A 341 15.92 -3.06 3.37
N ASP A 342 16.72 -2.30 4.09
CA ASP A 342 16.37 -1.78 5.41
C ASP A 342 16.88 -0.34 5.60
N ALA A 343 16.12 0.61 5.07
CA ALA A 343 16.42 2.02 5.23
C ALA A 343 16.50 2.44 6.71
N SER A 344 15.81 1.74 7.61
CA SER A 344 15.84 2.02 9.05
C SER A 344 17.12 1.55 9.73
N PHE A 345 17.84 0.59 9.15
CA PHE A 345 19.17 0.17 9.64
C PHE A 345 20.21 1.25 9.39
N TRP A 346 20.31 1.75 8.15
CA TRP A 346 21.27 2.77 7.77
C TRP A 346 20.99 4.14 8.38
N ASN A 347 19.71 4.46 8.56
CA ASN A 347 19.24 5.73 9.10
C ASN A 347 18.81 5.64 10.57
N ASP A 348 19.34 4.65 11.32
CA ASP A 348 19.02 4.51 12.74
C ASP A 348 19.47 5.75 13.52
N ARG A 349 18.61 6.20 14.44
CA ARG A 349 18.75 7.44 15.23
C ARG A 349 18.54 8.76 14.50
N ILE A 350 18.18 8.77 13.21
CA ILE A 350 17.64 9.98 12.62
C ILE A 350 16.38 10.38 13.39
N LYS A 351 16.35 11.61 13.86
CA LYS A 351 15.17 12.19 14.52
C LYS A 351 14.50 13.17 13.58
N ALA A 352 13.22 12.95 13.33
CA ALA A 352 12.41 13.95 12.66
C ALA A 352 12.45 15.27 13.44
N HIS A 353 12.69 16.36 12.75
CA HIS A 353 12.70 17.70 13.33
C HIS A 353 11.52 18.50 12.81
N MET A 354 10.70 19.02 13.73
CA MET A 354 9.56 19.85 13.39
C MET A 354 9.99 21.31 13.27
N ASP A 355 10.01 21.83 12.04
CA ASP A 355 10.12 23.26 11.75
C ASP A 355 8.83 23.74 11.07
N PRO A 356 8.07 24.66 11.67
CA PRO A 356 6.85 25.19 11.06
C PRO A 356 7.06 25.79 9.69
N ARG A 357 8.25 26.34 9.39
CA ARG A 357 8.59 26.93 8.10
C ARG A 357 8.64 25.89 6.98
N LEU A 358 9.02 24.65 7.31
CA LEU A 358 9.05 23.52 6.39
C LEU A 358 7.71 22.76 6.39
N GLN A 359 7.12 22.58 7.59
CA GLN A 359 5.88 21.85 7.76
C GLN A 359 4.70 22.48 7.02
N VAL A 360 4.53 23.80 7.12
CA VAL A 360 3.37 24.48 6.53
C VAL A 360 3.32 24.34 5.01
N PRO A 361 4.38 24.61 4.23
CA PRO A 361 4.39 24.38 2.79
C PRO A 361 4.11 22.93 2.40
N VAL A 362 4.70 21.96 3.09
CA VAL A 362 4.48 20.53 2.84
C VAL A 362 3.03 20.17 3.08
N THR A 363 2.45 20.60 4.20
CA THR A 363 1.04 20.34 4.52
C THR A 363 0.11 20.95 3.47
N ILE A 364 0.36 22.18 3.02
CA ILE A 364 -0.45 22.82 1.96
C ILE A 364 -0.33 22.03 0.65
N ALA A 365 0.87 21.64 0.26
CA ALA A 365 1.09 20.84 -0.95
C ALA A 365 0.37 19.48 -0.88
N CYS A 366 0.42 18.82 0.27
CA CYS A 366 -0.30 17.57 0.52
C CYS A 366 -1.82 17.75 0.49
N LEU A 367 -2.36 18.81 1.10
CA LEU A 367 -3.79 19.13 1.02
C LEU A 367 -4.24 19.39 -0.41
N VAL A 368 -3.44 20.10 -1.21
CA VAL A 368 -3.72 20.30 -2.64
C VAL A 368 -3.72 18.97 -3.39
N ARG A 369 -2.81 18.04 -3.08
CA ARG A 369 -2.82 16.68 -3.66
C ARG A 369 -4.08 15.91 -3.28
N ILE A 370 -4.50 15.96 -2.02
CA ILE A 370 -5.76 15.33 -1.55
C ILE A 370 -6.96 15.92 -2.30
N LEU A 371 -7.04 17.24 -2.44
CA LEU A 371 -8.11 17.89 -3.20
C LEU A 371 -8.10 17.48 -4.67
N ARG A 372 -6.92 17.39 -5.30
CA ARG A 372 -6.78 16.90 -6.68
C ARG A 372 -7.20 15.44 -6.79
N TYR A 373 -6.80 14.60 -5.85
CA TYR A 373 -7.24 13.20 -5.79
C TYR A 373 -8.77 13.10 -5.76
N ILE A 374 -9.42 13.83 -4.84
CA ILE A 374 -10.88 13.87 -4.74
C ILE A 374 -11.51 14.39 -6.04
N ALA A 375 -10.95 15.44 -6.66
CA ALA A 375 -11.45 15.99 -7.92
C ALA A 375 -11.27 15.05 -9.11
N ASN A 376 -10.25 14.20 -9.10
CA ASN A 376 -9.93 13.25 -10.17
C ASN A 376 -10.82 11.99 -10.16
N HIS A 377 -11.88 11.97 -9.35
CA HIS A 377 -12.91 10.92 -9.34
C HIS A 377 -14.24 11.44 -9.92
N PRO A 378 -14.30 11.72 -11.24
CA PRO A 378 -15.48 12.29 -11.87
C PRO A 378 -16.71 11.39 -11.75
N GLU A 379 -16.52 10.06 -11.64
CA GLU A 379 -17.56 9.08 -11.40
C GLU A 379 -18.29 9.30 -10.06
N ALA A 380 -17.58 9.66 -9.00
CA ALA A 380 -18.19 9.97 -7.70
C ALA A 380 -19.01 11.28 -7.78
N TRP A 381 -18.50 12.28 -8.47
CA TRP A 381 -19.21 13.56 -8.68
C TRP A 381 -20.42 13.40 -9.58
N LEU A 382 -20.29 12.63 -10.67
CA LEU A 382 -21.40 12.31 -11.55
C LEU A 382 -22.52 11.59 -10.80
N LEU A 383 -22.16 10.59 -9.99
CA LEU A 383 -23.11 9.86 -9.16
C LEU A 383 -23.80 10.79 -8.16
N LEU A 384 -23.06 11.66 -7.47
CA LEU A 384 -23.64 12.64 -6.56
C LEU A 384 -24.59 13.61 -7.30
N ALA A 385 -24.19 14.11 -8.46
CA ALA A 385 -25.03 14.99 -9.27
C ALA A 385 -26.35 14.31 -9.68
N VAL A 386 -26.28 13.06 -10.17
CA VAL A 386 -27.47 12.27 -10.51
C VAL A 386 -28.37 12.06 -9.29
N LEU A 387 -27.79 11.70 -8.13
CA LEU A 387 -28.54 11.52 -6.89
C LEU A 387 -29.26 12.81 -6.46
N PHE A 388 -28.60 13.98 -6.55
CA PHE A 388 -29.24 15.26 -6.24
C PHE A 388 -30.35 15.62 -7.24
N LEU A 389 -30.17 15.32 -8.53
CA LEU A 389 -31.20 15.53 -9.55
C LEU A 389 -32.45 14.67 -9.31
N ILE A 390 -32.28 13.42 -8.88
CA ILE A 390 -33.42 12.53 -8.55
C ILE A 390 -33.99 12.77 -7.14
N GLY A 391 -33.54 13.80 -6.45
CA GLY A 391 -34.15 14.25 -5.20
C GLY A 391 -33.42 13.82 -3.93
N ALA A 392 -32.17 13.38 -4.02
CA ALA A 392 -31.35 13.19 -2.82
C ALA A 392 -31.12 14.49 -2.07
N ARG A 393 -31.05 14.41 -0.77
CA ARG A 393 -30.64 15.51 0.13
C ARG A 393 -29.75 14.95 1.22
N LEU A 394 -28.69 15.66 1.52
CA LEU A 394 -27.86 15.36 2.69
C LEU A 394 -28.52 15.98 3.91
N ARG A 395 -29.31 15.17 4.64
CA ARG A 395 -29.93 15.56 5.91
C ARG A 395 -29.35 14.71 7.03
N LEU A 396 -28.33 15.24 7.65
CA LEU A 396 -27.62 14.57 8.75
C LEU A 396 -28.43 14.66 10.03
N ASP A 397 -28.59 13.51 10.67
CA ASP A 397 -29.15 13.43 12.01
C ASP A 397 -28.02 13.59 13.04
N TRP A 398 -28.00 14.72 13.74
CA TRP A 398 -26.97 15.02 14.75
C TRP A 398 -27.34 14.54 16.16
N ARG A 399 -28.50 13.88 16.32
CA ARG A 399 -28.89 13.32 17.61
C ARG A 399 -27.87 12.30 18.10
N PRO A 400 -27.57 12.28 19.41
CA PRO A 400 -26.66 11.32 20.01
C PRO A 400 -27.06 9.88 19.67
N GLY A 401 -26.11 9.11 19.10
CA GLY A 401 -26.31 7.72 18.70
C GLY A 401 -26.81 7.52 17.28
N ALA A 402 -27.65 8.43 16.74
CA ALA A 402 -28.16 8.33 15.39
C ALA A 402 -27.10 8.65 14.32
N ASN A 403 -26.10 9.46 14.68
CA ASN A 403 -25.02 9.88 13.79
C ASN A 403 -23.81 8.94 13.75
N ALA A 404 -23.73 7.96 14.64
CA ALA A 404 -22.55 7.12 14.79
C ALA A 404 -22.17 6.38 13.51
N PHE A 405 -23.14 5.96 12.68
CA PHE A 405 -22.89 5.19 11.48
C PHE A 405 -22.12 5.96 10.39
N TRP A 406 -22.35 7.27 10.28
CA TRP A 406 -21.67 8.10 9.29
C TRP A 406 -20.51 8.90 9.88
N LEU A 407 -20.65 9.41 11.10
CA LEU A 407 -19.65 10.28 11.71
C LEU A 407 -18.38 9.52 12.11
N THR A 408 -18.52 8.31 12.68
CA THR A 408 -17.36 7.51 13.11
C THR A 408 -16.40 7.21 11.94
N PRO A 409 -16.84 6.59 10.84
CA PRO A 409 -15.91 6.29 9.75
C PRO A 409 -15.43 7.55 9.00
N ILE A 410 -16.25 8.60 8.90
CA ILE A 410 -15.82 9.88 8.29
C ILE A 410 -14.68 10.51 9.10
N LEU A 411 -14.80 10.56 10.44
CA LEU A 411 -13.74 11.10 11.29
C LEU A 411 -12.46 10.27 11.21
N LEU A 412 -12.57 8.94 11.15
CA LEU A 412 -11.42 8.07 10.99
C LEU A 412 -10.79 8.21 9.60
N GLY A 413 -11.57 8.33 8.53
CA GLY A 413 -11.08 8.63 7.20
C GLY A 413 -10.40 10.00 7.10
N ALA A 414 -11.00 11.03 7.73
CA ALA A 414 -10.37 12.35 7.83
C ALA A 414 -9.06 12.29 8.63
N GLY A 415 -9.00 11.45 9.67
CA GLY A 415 -7.77 11.19 10.43
C GLY A 415 -6.64 10.64 9.54
N VAL A 416 -6.96 9.77 8.57
CA VAL A 416 -5.98 9.31 7.57
C VAL A 416 -5.45 10.48 6.75
N PHE A 417 -6.34 11.32 6.22
CA PHE A 417 -5.93 12.52 5.47
C PHE A 417 -5.06 13.45 6.31
N CYS A 418 -5.42 13.68 7.58
CA CYS A 418 -4.63 14.50 8.50
C CYS A 418 -3.22 13.92 8.72
N ILE A 419 -3.10 12.61 8.98
CA ILE A 419 -1.80 11.97 9.24
C ILE A 419 -0.90 12.10 8.00
N TYR A 420 -1.40 11.75 6.82
CA TYR A 420 -0.58 11.80 5.61
C TYR A 420 -0.32 13.22 5.11
N SER A 421 -1.23 14.18 5.34
CA SER A 421 -1.00 15.59 4.98
C SER A 421 0.16 16.22 5.73
N MET A 422 0.55 15.68 6.87
CA MET A 422 1.70 16.16 7.64
C MET A 422 3.05 15.67 7.10
N VAL A 423 3.07 14.66 6.21
CA VAL A 423 4.31 14.02 5.77
C VAL A 423 4.42 14.00 4.26
N ASN A 424 3.65 13.12 3.62
CA ASN A 424 3.61 12.94 2.17
C ASN A 424 2.31 12.23 1.77
N VAL A 425 1.74 12.63 0.64
CA VAL A 425 0.51 12.06 0.10
C VAL A 425 0.79 11.39 -1.23
N GLU A 426 0.48 10.10 -1.32
CA GLU A 426 0.31 9.36 -2.56
C GLU A 426 -1.11 8.82 -2.62
N ASP A 427 -1.66 8.64 -3.82
CA ASP A 427 -3.05 8.21 -4.01
C ASP A 427 -3.34 6.89 -3.26
N ARG A 428 -2.39 5.95 -3.29
CA ARG A 428 -2.46 4.68 -2.56
C ARG A 428 -2.56 4.82 -1.03
N TYR A 429 -2.03 5.89 -0.45
CA TYR A 429 -2.05 6.11 1.00
C TYR A 429 -3.40 6.61 1.50
N ILE A 430 -4.11 7.35 0.65
CA ILE A 430 -5.38 8.00 1.00
C ILE A 430 -6.61 7.27 0.46
N ALA A 431 -6.45 6.25 -0.38
CA ALA A 431 -7.53 5.47 -0.97
C ALA A 431 -8.49 4.92 0.09
N PHE A 432 -7.98 4.31 1.17
CA PHE A 432 -8.81 3.86 2.29
C PHE A 432 -9.56 5.02 2.97
N GLY A 433 -8.90 6.15 3.20
CA GLY A 433 -9.53 7.34 3.78
C GLY A 433 -10.70 7.85 2.94
N PHE A 434 -10.53 7.83 1.62
CA PHE A 434 -11.58 8.19 0.66
C PHE A 434 -12.80 7.25 0.76
N LEU A 435 -12.59 5.93 0.78
CA LEU A 435 -13.64 4.94 0.99
C LEU A 435 -14.38 5.15 2.32
N ALA A 436 -13.62 5.38 3.40
CA ALA A 436 -14.14 5.58 4.74
C ALA A 436 -14.94 6.89 4.90
N VAL A 437 -14.74 7.87 4.02
CA VAL A 437 -15.52 9.12 3.97
C VAL A 437 -16.69 9.00 3.01
N LEU A 438 -16.44 8.51 1.80
CA LEU A 438 -17.40 8.56 0.69
C LEU A 438 -18.60 7.62 0.93
N LEU A 439 -18.35 6.37 1.29
CA LEU A 439 -19.41 5.38 1.44
C LEU A 439 -20.41 5.72 2.57
N PRO A 440 -19.98 6.17 3.77
CA PRO A 440 -20.90 6.67 4.80
C PRO A 440 -21.65 7.94 4.38
N ALA A 441 -21.04 8.83 3.62
CA ALA A 441 -21.70 10.01 3.08
C ALA A 441 -22.86 9.62 2.15
N PHE A 442 -22.64 8.68 1.24
CA PHE A 442 -23.71 8.12 0.41
C PHE A 442 -24.79 7.42 1.24
N ALA A 443 -24.40 6.66 2.26
CA ALA A 443 -25.34 5.98 3.13
C ALA A 443 -26.23 6.94 3.95
N ALA A 444 -25.79 8.18 4.16
CA ALA A 444 -26.52 9.23 4.87
C ALA A 444 -27.49 10.03 3.98
N LEU A 445 -27.49 9.82 2.65
CA LEU A 445 -28.42 10.51 1.76
C LEU A 445 -29.87 10.11 2.02
N ARG A 446 -30.76 11.11 2.04
CA ARG A 446 -32.20 10.95 2.31
C ARG A 446 -33.02 11.47 1.14
N HIS A 447 -34.26 11.00 1.07
CA HIS A 447 -35.22 11.44 0.06
C HIS A 447 -35.69 12.88 0.36
N SER A 448 -35.90 13.71 -0.66
CA SER A 448 -36.37 15.10 -0.45
C SER A 448 -37.87 15.20 -0.17
N GLY A 449 -38.62 14.19 -0.52
CA GLY A 449 -40.09 14.18 -0.45
C GLY A 449 -40.79 15.03 -1.52
N LYS A 450 -40.04 15.79 -2.34
CA LYS A 450 -40.60 16.73 -3.33
C LYS A 450 -40.55 16.24 -4.79
N VAL A 451 -39.86 15.12 -5.05
CA VAL A 451 -39.70 14.58 -6.41
C VAL A 451 -40.55 13.34 -6.57
N PRO A 452 -41.34 13.21 -7.67
CA PRO A 452 -42.28 12.10 -7.88
C PRO A 452 -41.59 10.77 -8.22
N VAL A 453 -40.26 10.71 -8.29
CA VAL A 453 -39.52 9.46 -8.56
C VAL A 453 -39.59 8.57 -7.35
N SER A 454 -40.11 7.35 -7.51
CA SER A 454 -40.13 6.36 -6.44
C SER A 454 -38.67 6.06 -6.01
N ALA A 455 -38.45 5.82 -4.74
CA ALA A 455 -37.12 5.46 -4.24
C ALA A 455 -36.58 4.17 -4.88
N GLN A 456 -37.48 3.26 -5.32
CA GLN A 456 -37.12 2.06 -6.07
C GLN A 456 -36.54 2.40 -7.46
N ASN A 457 -37.12 3.35 -8.17
CA ASN A 457 -36.61 3.78 -9.46
C ASN A 457 -35.28 4.55 -9.30
N ALA A 458 -35.16 5.35 -8.25
CA ALA A 458 -33.92 6.03 -7.93
C ALA A 458 -32.78 5.02 -7.63
N ALA A 459 -33.04 4.02 -6.81
CA ALA A 459 -32.07 2.96 -6.52
C ALA A 459 -31.69 2.16 -7.77
N SER A 460 -32.68 1.86 -8.64
CA SER A 460 -32.43 1.17 -9.93
C SER A 460 -31.57 2.01 -10.86
N ALA A 461 -31.84 3.31 -10.99
CA ALA A 461 -31.03 4.23 -11.80
C ALA A 461 -29.58 4.32 -11.29
N VAL A 462 -29.39 4.34 -9.99
CA VAL A 462 -28.04 4.31 -9.39
C VAL A 462 -27.29 3.03 -9.76
N VAL A 463 -27.91 1.86 -9.57
CA VAL A 463 -27.26 0.57 -9.90
C VAL A 463 -26.96 0.45 -11.40
N LEU A 464 -27.86 0.92 -12.27
CA LEU A 464 -27.61 0.94 -13.71
C LEU A 464 -26.45 1.88 -14.08
N LEU A 465 -26.36 3.06 -13.45
CA LEU A 465 -25.24 3.97 -13.65
C LEU A 465 -23.93 3.34 -13.18
N LEU A 466 -23.91 2.72 -12.00
CA LEU A 466 -22.75 2.00 -11.50
C LEU A 466 -22.33 0.87 -12.43
N ALA A 467 -23.29 0.09 -12.94
CA ALA A 467 -23.02 -0.96 -13.92
C ALA A 467 -22.40 -0.39 -15.22
N LEU A 468 -22.87 0.77 -15.70
CA LEU A 468 -22.28 1.45 -16.86
C LEU A 468 -20.86 1.93 -16.59
N LEU A 469 -20.59 2.48 -15.41
CA LEU A 469 -19.24 2.89 -14.99
C LEU A 469 -18.31 1.66 -14.89
N ALA A 470 -18.76 0.57 -14.29
CA ALA A 470 -18.01 -0.69 -14.20
C ALA A 470 -17.74 -1.29 -15.59
N VAL A 471 -18.69 -1.23 -16.52
CA VAL A 471 -18.50 -1.65 -17.92
C VAL A 471 -17.46 -0.77 -18.62
N GLY A 472 -17.52 0.55 -18.42
CA GLY A 472 -16.53 1.50 -18.97
C GLY A 472 -15.13 1.20 -18.49
N GLU A 473 -14.96 0.97 -17.18
CA GLU A 473 -13.67 0.62 -16.58
C GLU A 473 -13.19 -0.76 -17.06
N SER A 474 -14.08 -1.73 -17.15
CA SER A 474 -13.78 -3.06 -17.70
C SER A 474 -13.36 -3.01 -19.16
N ALA A 475 -13.99 -2.16 -19.99
CA ALA A 475 -13.61 -1.95 -21.38
C ALA A 475 -12.21 -1.35 -21.51
N ARG A 476 -11.83 -0.41 -20.62
CA ARG A 476 -10.48 0.13 -20.53
C ARG A 476 -9.47 -0.98 -20.24
N ILE A 477 -9.75 -1.83 -19.24
CA ILE A 477 -8.91 -2.96 -18.87
C ILE A 477 -8.76 -3.94 -20.02
N VAL A 478 -9.85 -4.32 -20.69
CA VAL A 478 -9.81 -5.22 -21.87
C VAL A 478 -8.97 -4.60 -23.00
N GLY A 479 -9.02 -3.27 -23.17
CA GLY A 479 -8.16 -2.54 -24.12
C GLY A 479 -6.68 -2.65 -23.77
N GLU A 480 -6.34 -2.52 -22.51
CA GLU A 480 -4.98 -2.70 -22.00
C GLU A 480 -4.52 -4.16 -22.12
N LEU A 481 -5.37 -5.11 -21.73
CA LEU A 481 -5.11 -6.55 -21.88
C LEU A 481 -4.78 -6.92 -23.33
N ARG A 482 -5.50 -6.39 -24.31
CA ARG A 482 -5.21 -6.65 -25.75
C ARG A 482 -3.84 -6.13 -26.16
N ARG A 483 -3.40 -4.98 -25.63
CA ARG A 483 -2.05 -4.47 -25.87
C ARG A 483 -1.01 -5.37 -25.23
N ASN A 484 -1.24 -5.76 -23.98
CA ASN A 484 -0.32 -6.57 -23.19
C ASN A 484 -0.21 -8.01 -23.68
N LEU A 485 -1.28 -8.59 -24.24
CA LEU A 485 -1.24 -9.92 -24.89
C LEU A 485 -0.20 -10.01 -26.00
N LYS A 486 0.02 -8.93 -26.75
CA LYS A 486 1.08 -8.89 -27.79
C LYS A 486 2.47 -8.89 -27.19
N VAL A 487 2.63 -8.23 -26.03
CA VAL A 487 3.91 -8.14 -25.29
C VAL A 487 4.17 -9.45 -24.54
N ALA A 488 3.14 -10.07 -23.98
CA ALA A 488 3.23 -11.30 -23.19
C ALA A 488 3.53 -12.60 -24.00
N GLN A 489 3.69 -12.51 -25.31
CA GLN A 489 4.04 -13.67 -26.17
C GLN A 489 5.47 -14.21 -25.94
N SER A 490 6.32 -13.44 -25.24
CA SER A 490 7.66 -13.89 -24.86
C SER A 490 7.85 -13.75 -23.34
N PRO A 491 8.70 -14.56 -22.70
CA PRO A 491 9.05 -14.37 -21.30
C PRO A 491 9.57 -12.97 -20.98
N ALA A 492 10.32 -12.35 -21.90
CA ALA A 492 10.80 -10.98 -21.75
C ALA A 492 9.68 -9.93 -21.77
N GLY A 493 8.53 -10.24 -22.34
CA GLY A 493 7.38 -9.34 -22.39
C GLY A 493 6.66 -9.14 -21.03
N TRP A 494 6.92 -10.01 -20.06
CA TRP A 494 6.43 -9.87 -18.69
C TRP A 494 7.33 -8.98 -17.83
N TYR A 495 8.52 -8.70 -18.31
CA TYR A 495 9.52 -7.86 -17.68
C TYR A 495 9.88 -6.72 -18.62
N ASP A 496 10.42 -5.65 -18.05
CA ASP A 496 11.14 -4.68 -18.87
C ASP A 496 12.26 -5.41 -19.64
N PRO A 497 12.24 -5.37 -21.00
CA PRO A 497 13.17 -6.16 -21.81
C PRO A 497 14.64 -5.90 -21.46
N ASP A 498 14.97 -4.62 -21.17
CA ASP A 498 16.33 -4.22 -20.83
C ASP A 498 16.79 -4.87 -19.52
N THR A 499 15.94 -4.84 -18.51
CA THR A 499 16.19 -5.44 -17.19
C THR A 499 16.32 -6.97 -17.29
N TYR A 500 15.44 -7.61 -18.06
CA TYR A 500 15.48 -9.05 -18.28
C TYR A 500 16.72 -9.48 -19.07
N GLY A 501 17.04 -8.77 -20.14
CA GLY A 501 18.23 -9.00 -20.97
C GLY A 501 19.52 -8.83 -20.18
N ALA A 502 19.62 -7.74 -19.40
CA ALA A 502 20.78 -7.49 -18.55
C ALA A 502 21.02 -8.62 -17.54
N ALA A 503 19.98 -9.10 -16.88
CA ALA A 503 20.08 -10.20 -15.91
C ALA A 503 20.58 -11.50 -16.58
N ARG A 504 20.05 -11.86 -17.74
CA ARG A 504 20.46 -13.03 -18.50
C ARG A 504 21.91 -12.92 -18.98
N ALA A 505 22.28 -11.76 -19.50
CA ALA A 505 23.65 -11.51 -19.96
C ALA A 505 24.65 -11.58 -18.80
N LEU A 506 24.32 -11.08 -17.61
CA LEU A 506 25.15 -11.25 -16.42
C LEU A 506 25.33 -12.73 -16.05
N ASN A 507 24.24 -13.50 -16.03
CA ASN A 507 24.34 -14.95 -15.78
C ASN A 507 25.20 -15.66 -16.83
N ALA A 508 25.12 -15.26 -18.10
CA ALA A 508 25.97 -15.79 -19.16
C ALA A 508 27.46 -15.44 -19.01
N LEU A 509 27.75 -14.30 -18.32
CA LEU A 509 29.13 -13.93 -17.97
C LEU A 509 29.64 -14.66 -16.70
N GLY A 510 28.86 -15.57 -16.11
CA GLY A 510 29.22 -16.28 -14.90
C GLY A 510 29.00 -15.45 -13.62
N VAL A 511 28.15 -14.42 -13.70
CA VAL A 511 27.75 -13.58 -12.57
C VAL A 511 26.30 -13.92 -12.23
N GLY A 512 26.05 -14.61 -11.12
CA GLY A 512 24.74 -15.19 -10.83
C GLY A 512 24.49 -15.39 -9.32
N PRO A 513 23.58 -16.30 -8.98
CA PRO A 513 23.08 -16.45 -7.60
C PRO A 513 24.19 -16.57 -6.55
N GLY A 514 24.14 -15.68 -5.55
CA GLY A 514 25.10 -15.60 -4.46
C GLY A 514 26.29 -14.68 -4.72
N ASP A 515 26.46 -14.17 -5.93
CA ASP A 515 27.52 -13.24 -6.25
C ASP A 515 27.21 -11.82 -5.80
N THR A 516 28.28 -11.04 -5.62
CA THR A 516 28.20 -9.62 -5.33
C THR A 516 28.66 -8.79 -6.51
N VAL A 517 28.04 -7.63 -6.69
CA VAL A 517 28.32 -6.69 -7.78
C VAL A 517 28.42 -5.29 -7.24
N ALA A 518 28.94 -4.39 -8.06
CA ALA A 518 28.85 -2.95 -7.84
C ALA A 518 27.92 -2.32 -8.88
N CYS A 519 27.39 -1.16 -8.60
CA CYS A 519 26.64 -0.36 -9.56
C CYS A 519 27.06 1.09 -9.58
N ILE A 520 26.70 1.83 -10.64
CA ILE A 520 26.96 3.25 -10.79
C ILE A 520 25.73 3.98 -11.30
N GLY A 521 25.36 5.05 -10.61
CA GLY A 521 24.30 5.98 -10.96
C GLY A 521 22.90 5.49 -10.60
N ASP A 522 21.99 6.44 -10.36
CA ASP A 522 20.64 6.20 -9.85
C ASP A 522 19.84 5.21 -10.71
N ARG A 523 20.02 5.26 -12.02
CA ARG A 523 19.31 4.38 -12.95
C ARG A 523 19.61 2.90 -12.69
N ALA A 524 20.87 2.51 -12.56
CA ALA A 524 21.26 1.13 -12.34
C ALA A 524 21.11 0.69 -10.88
N CYS A 525 21.41 1.60 -9.93
CA CYS A 525 21.45 1.27 -8.52
C CYS A 525 20.08 1.38 -7.84
N LEU A 526 19.29 2.41 -8.15
CA LEU A 526 18.08 2.76 -7.42
C LEU A 526 16.79 2.52 -8.21
N ASP A 527 16.69 3.10 -9.42
CA ASP A 527 15.42 3.11 -10.17
C ASP A 527 15.07 1.75 -10.78
N THR A 528 16.08 1.00 -11.25
CA THR A 528 15.90 -0.22 -12.05
C THR A 528 16.68 -1.43 -11.53
N HIS A 529 17.06 -1.45 -10.25
CA HIS A 529 17.92 -2.52 -9.69
C HIS A 529 17.25 -3.92 -9.66
N TYR A 530 16.06 -4.09 -10.19
CA TYR A 530 15.42 -5.40 -10.33
C TYR A 530 16.22 -6.37 -11.23
N TRP A 531 17.07 -5.86 -12.14
CA TRP A 531 18.04 -6.68 -12.86
C TRP A 531 18.94 -7.50 -11.91
N ALA A 532 19.34 -6.90 -10.79
CA ALA A 532 20.18 -7.58 -9.81
C ALA A 532 19.43 -8.73 -9.12
N ARG A 533 18.12 -8.50 -8.76
CA ARG A 533 17.26 -9.55 -8.23
C ARG A 533 17.07 -10.69 -9.24
N LEU A 534 16.76 -10.38 -10.50
CA LEU A 534 16.62 -11.39 -11.56
C LEU A 534 17.90 -12.20 -11.75
N ALA A 535 19.05 -11.55 -11.82
CA ALA A 535 20.36 -12.21 -11.92
C ALA A 535 20.72 -13.02 -10.66
N GLY A 536 20.08 -12.76 -9.54
CA GLY A 536 20.36 -13.39 -8.25
C GLY A 536 21.59 -12.83 -7.54
N VAL A 537 22.00 -11.63 -7.91
CA VAL A 537 23.19 -10.97 -7.36
C VAL A 537 22.79 -9.93 -6.31
N ARG A 538 23.76 -9.52 -5.52
CA ARG A 538 23.59 -8.50 -4.50
C ARG A 538 24.49 -7.31 -4.80
N ILE A 539 23.93 -6.09 -4.72
CA ILE A 539 24.67 -4.85 -4.84
C ILE A 539 25.44 -4.62 -3.53
N LEU A 540 26.78 -4.66 -3.60
CA LEU A 540 27.63 -4.52 -2.44
C LEU A 540 28.24 -3.12 -2.33
N THR A 541 28.46 -2.47 -3.46
CA THR A 541 29.14 -1.19 -3.58
C THR A 541 28.45 -0.34 -4.62
N GLU A 542 28.29 0.92 -4.31
CA GLU A 542 27.69 1.90 -5.20
C GLU A 542 28.63 3.07 -5.42
N ILE A 543 28.73 3.51 -6.67
CA ILE A 543 29.30 4.81 -7.03
C ILE A 543 28.14 5.77 -7.17
N TYR A 544 27.93 6.59 -6.15
CA TYR A 544 26.84 7.56 -6.14
C TYR A 544 27.04 8.64 -7.20
N LYS A 545 26.00 8.90 -7.95
CA LYS A 545 26.01 9.90 -8.99
C LYS A 545 24.64 10.55 -9.11
N PRO A 546 24.56 11.87 -8.95
CA PRO A 546 23.29 12.58 -9.13
C PRO A 546 22.71 12.36 -10.53
N ALA A 547 21.39 12.26 -10.61
CA ALA A 547 20.63 11.91 -11.82
C ALA A 547 20.91 12.81 -13.04
N GLU A 548 21.31 14.07 -12.80
CA GLU A 548 21.50 15.09 -13.84
C GLU A 548 22.80 14.96 -14.64
N THR A 549 23.73 14.12 -14.21
CA THR A 549 25.04 13.99 -14.87
C THR A 549 25.13 12.68 -15.65
N PRO A 550 25.59 12.71 -16.93
CA PRO A 550 25.78 11.48 -17.70
C PRO A 550 26.76 10.54 -16.99
N VAL A 551 26.27 9.37 -16.58
CA VAL A 551 27.00 8.42 -15.72
C VAL A 551 28.29 7.96 -16.35
N TYR A 552 28.27 7.66 -17.66
CA TYR A 552 29.45 7.18 -18.37
C TYR A 552 30.54 8.25 -18.48
N SER A 553 30.18 9.44 -18.95
CA SER A 553 31.12 10.57 -19.06
C SER A 553 31.74 10.92 -17.72
N ALA A 554 30.92 10.84 -16.66
CA ALA A 554 31.39 11.12 -15.32
C ALA A 554 32.46 10.13 -14.83
N LEU A 555 32.35 8.85 -15.15
CA LEU A 555 33.41 7.87 -14.79
C LEU A 555 34.60 7.95 -15.73
N ALA A 556 34.38 8.12 -17.03
CA ALA A 556 35.44 8.17 -18.04
C ALA A 556 36.36 9.39 -17.87
N ASP A 557 35.75 10.53 -17.52
CA ASP A 557 36.46 11.83 -17.41
C ASP A 557 36.97 12.10 -15.99
N MET A 558 36.80 11.16 -15.05
CA MET A 558 37.33 11.32 -13.70
C MET A 558 38.85 11.23 -13.66
N PRO A 559 39.53 12.23 -13.08
CA PRO A 559 40.99 12.19 -12.97
C PRO A 559 41.53 11.00 -12.16
N ASN A 560 40.71 10.47 -11.23
CA ASN A 560 41.02 9.34 -10.35
C ASN A 560 40.28 8.05 -10.72
N ARG A 561 39.88 7.89 -11.99
CA ARG A 561 39.11 6.74 -12.47
C ARG A 561 39.66 5.38 -12.02
N ASP A 562 40.97 5.19 -12.17
CA ASP A 562 41.62 3.92 -11.82
C ASP A 562 41.56 3.66 -10.32
N GLN A 563 41.75 4.69 -9.50
CA GLN A 563 41.57 4.61 -8.04
C GLN A 563 40.14 4.22 -7.66
N VAL A 564 39.14 4.78 -8.34
CA VAL A 564 37.71 4.44 -8.12
C VAL A 564 37.47 2.97 -8.44
N ILE A 565 37.91 2.51 -9.61
CA ILE A 565 37.74 1.12 -10.05
C ILE A 565 38.45 0.16 -9.11
N ASP A 566 39.71 0.46 -8.70
CA ASP A 566 40.46 -0.38 -7.78
C ASP A 566 39.82 -0.42 -6.38
N THR A 567 39.27 0.71 -5.92
CA THR A 567 38.51 0.76 -4.68
C THR A 567 37.29 -0.16 -4.75
N VAL A 568 36.48 -0.06 -5.79
CA VAL A 568 35.30 -0.91 -5.99
C VAL A 568 35.70 -2.38 -6.14
N ARG A 569 36.77 -2.67 -6.91
CA ARG A 569 37.32 -4.04 -7.09
C ARG A 569 37.73 -4.67 -5.76
N SER A 570 38.35 -3.88 -4.87
CA SER A 570 38.80 -4.33 -3.53
C SER A 570 37.63 -4.77 -2.62
N GLN A 571 36.42 -4.36 -2.93
CA GLN A 571 35.23 -4.77 -2.17
C GLN A 571 34.76 -6.18 -2.50
N GLY A 572 35.21 -6.77 -3.61
CA GLY A 572 34.92 -8.16 -3.99
C GLY A 572 33.80 -8.32 -5.01
N GLY A 573 33.22 -7.23 -5.53
CA GLY A 573 32.22 -7.29 -6.60
C GLY A 573 32.82 -7.88 -7.87
N LYS A 574 32.08 -8.79 -8.55
CA LYS A 574 32.56 -9.41 -9.81
C LYS A 574 32.55 -8.44 -10.98
N VAL A 575 31.55 -7.58 -11.05
CA VAL A 575 31.37 -6.57 -12.11
C VAL A 575 30.85 -5.27 -11.53
N LEU A 576 31.09 -4.16 -12.23
CA LEU A 576 30.43 -2.87 -12.03
C LEU A 576 29.37 -2.71 -13.12
N VAL A 577 28.12 -2.52 -12.75
CA VAL A 577 26.98 -2.36 -13.66
C VAL A 577 26.60 -0.88 -13.75
N GLY A 578 26.44 -0.38 -14.97
CA GLY A 578 25.96 0.97 -15.25
C GLY A 578 24.82 0.95 -16.28
N TYR A 579 23.99 2.00 -16.29
CA TYR A 579 22.95 2.23 -17.29
C TYR A 579 23.33 3.46 -18.11
N PHE A 580 23.57 3.26 -19.40
CA PHE A 580 24.03 4.32 -20.31
C PHE A 580 22.98 4.55 -21.39
N THR A 581 22.33 5.69 -21.39
CA THR A 581 21.30 6.00 -22.38
C THR A 581 21.93 6.29 -23.74
N PRO A 582 21.54 5.57 -24.80
CA PRO A 582 21.96 5.90 -26.17
C PRO A 582 21.60 7.35 -26.51
N GLY A 583 22.53 8.09 -27.08
CA GLY A 583 22.36 9.51 -27.45
C GLY A 583 22.77 10.55 -26.41
N VAL A 584 23.00 10.15 -25.15
CA VAL A 584 23.57 11.01 -24.09
C VAL A 584 25.07 10.76 -23.93
N MET A 585 25.59 9.71 -24.56
CA MET A 585 27.00 9.36 -24.56
C MET A 585 27.77 10.30 -25.50
N THR A 586 28.37 11.33 -24.92
CA THR A 586 29.40 12.14 -25.61
C THR A 586 30.76 11.57 -25.23
N GLY A 587 31.56 11.15 -26.19
CA GLY A 587 32.92 10.69 -25.92
C GLY A 587 33.20 9.25 -26.36
N THR A 588 34.13 8.57 -25.68
CA THR A 588 34.60 7.22 -25.99
C THR A 588 33.48 6.17 -25.89
N ASN A 589 33.35 5.31 -26.87
CA ASN A 589 32.42 4.18 -26.83
C ASN A 589 32.68 3.33 -25.56
N PRO A 590 31.64 3.00 -24.76
CA PRO A 590 31.81 2.17 -23.56
C PRO A 590 32.57 0.86 -23.81
N VAL A 591 32.32 0.20 -24.93
CA VAL A 591 32.98 -1.06 -25.27
C VAL A 591 34.48 -0.87 -25.44
N SER A 592 34.94 0.23 -26.06
CA SER A 592 36.37 0.51 -26.20
C SER A 592 37.05 0.87 -24.83
N ALA A 593 36.27 1.24 -23.84
CA ALA A 593 36.73 1.48 -22.47
C ALA A 593 36.62 0.24 -21.56
N GLY A 594 36.41 -0.95 -22.16
CA GLY A 594 36.37 -2.23 -21.44
C GLY A 594 35.01 -2.65 -20.89
N TRP A 595 33.96 -1.88 -21.15
CA TRP A 595 32.60 -2.25 -20.76
C TRP A 595 32.03 -3.27 -21.76
N ARG A 596 31.20 -4.17 -21.25
CA ARG A 596 30.46 -5.14 -22.07
C ARG A 596 28.98 -4.77 -22.05
N GLU A 597 28.40 -4.61 -23.22
CA GLU A 597 26.96 -4.40 -23.37
C GLU A 597 26.20 -5.66 -22.93
N LEU A 598 25.11 -5.47 -22.21
CA LEU A 598 24.29 -6.55 -21.69
C LEU A 598 23.03 -6.70 -22.56
N ASP A 599 23.05 -7.68 -23.49
CA ASP A 599 21.92 -8.09 -24.33
C ASP A 599 21.28 -6.95 -25.17
N SER A 600 22.10 -6.12 -25.82
CA SER A 600 21.62 -4.97 -26.60
C SER A 600 20.73 -4.00 -25.82
N SER A 601 20.91 -3.94 -24.51
CA SER A 601 20.21 -3.05 -23.59
C SER A 601 21.09 -1.86 -23.22
N PRO A 602 20.54 -0.80 -22.66
CA PRO A 602 21.33 0.30 -22.09
C PRO A 602 22.20 -0.08 -20.88
N PHE A 603 22.10 -1.31 -20.40
CA PHE A 603 22.95 -1.81 -19.33
C PHE A 603 24.31 -2.28 -19.84
N TYR A 604 25.35 -1.93 -19.10
CA TYR A 604 26.74 -2.32 -19.37
C TYR A 604 27.38 -2.86 -18.11
N ALA A 605 28.28 -3.83 -18.25
CA ALA A 605 29.07 -4.38 -17.17
C ALA A 605 30.57 -4.17 -17.43
N LEU A 606 31.27 -3.58 -16.44
CA LEU A 606 32.73 -3.53 -16.42
C LEU A 606 33.25 -4.68 -15.55
N PRO A 607 34.04 -5.63 -16.12
CA PRO A 607 34.65 -6.70 -15.33
C PRO A 607 35.58 -6.16 -14.26
N LEU A 608 35.43 -6.63 -13.02
CA LEU A 608 36.28 -6.29 -11.88
C LEU A 608 37.12 -7.49 -11.42
N ASN A 609 36.44 -8.56 -10.99
CA ASN A 609 37.01 -9.81 -10.46
C ASN A 609 36.45 -11.03 -11.18
N LEU A 610 36.18 -10.94 -12.48
CA LEU A 610 35.83 -12.12 -13.28
C LEU A 610 37.08 -12.95 -13.54
N PRO A 611 37.00 -14.29 -13.46
CA PRO A 611 38.07 -15.14 -13.97
C PRO A 611 38.33 -14.81 -15.45
N ALA A 612 39.58 -14.88 -15.88
CA ALA A 612 39.93 -14.71 -17.30
C ALA A 612 39.06 -15.63 -18.14
N ALA A 613 38.40 -15.08 -19.16
CA ALA A 613 37.67 -15.93 -20.11
C ALA A 613 38.61 -16.98 -20.64
N PRO A 614 38.21 -18.27 -20.70
CA PRO A 614 39.03 -19.29 -21.36
C PRO A 614 39.33 -18.77 -22.76
N SER A 615 40.61 -18.66 -23.08
CA SER A 615 41.06 -18.27 -24.43
C SER A 615 40.30 -19.12 -25.43
N ARG A 616 39.48 -18.50 -26.30
CA ARG A 616 38.95 -19.23 -27.44
C ARG A 616 40.15 -19.75 -28.21
N ASP A 617 40.39 -21.03 -28.04
CA ASP A 617 41.36 -21.74 -28.84
C ASP A 617 40.90 -21.67 -30.31
N ASN A 618 41.45 -20.72 -31.05
CA ASN A 618 41.22 -20.55 -32.47
C ASN A 618 41.92 -21.66 -33.31
N SER A 619 42.33 -22.74 -32.64
CA SER A 619 42.94 -23.91 -33.29
C SER A 619 41.94 -25.05 -33.44
N ARG A 620 40.86 -24.85 -34.20
CA ARG A 620 40.20 -25.96 -34.91
C ARG A 620 39.87 -25.50 -36.33
N PRO A 621 40.35 -26.29 -37.34
CA PRO A 621 40.21 -25.99 -38.74
C PRO A 621 38.75 -26.05 -39.23
#